data_6ad4a1a9c9984cb050330429d1bdc3f5
#
_entry.id   6ad4a1a9c9984cb050330429d1bdc3f5
#
_cell.length_a   1.000
_cell.length_b   1.000
_cell.length_c   1.000
_cell.angle_alpha   90.00
_cell.angle_beta   90.00
_cell.angle_gamma   90.00
#
_symmetry.space_group_name_H-M   'P 1'
#
loop_
_entity.id
_entity.type
_entity.pdbx_description
1 polymer ?
#
loop_
_entity_poly.entity_id
_entity_poly.type
_entity_poly.pdbx_seq_one_letter_code
_entity_poly.pdbx_strand_id
1 'polypeptide(L)'
;RIVEIFGPESSGKTTLCLEAIAQCQKNGGICAFIDAEHAFDPVYARKLGVKVEELYLSQPDTGEQALEICDTLVRSGGLDMVVVDSVAALVPKAEIEGEMGDSHVGLQARLMSQALRKLTGHIKKTNTLVVFINQIRMKIGVMFGSPETTTGGNALKFYASVRLDIRRTGQIKKGDDILGNETKVKVIKNKVAPPFRQAEFDILYGEGISWEGELVDLGVKYDIVEKSGAWYAYNGAKIGQGKDNVRVWLKENPEVADEIDAKIRAKAGTNVQITEGKLDETDGDAPEE
;
A
#
# COMPACT_ATOMS: atom_id res chain seq x y z
N ARG A 1 9.71 -2.45 9.38
CA ARG A 1 8.33 -2.73 9.85
C ARG A 1 7.62 -3.70 8.94
N ILE A 2 6.55 -4.34 9.46
CA ILE A 2 5.64 -5.18 8.66
C ILE A 2 4.31 -4.45 8.56
N VAL A 3 3.79 -4.35 7.33
CA VAL A 3 2.47 -3.80 7.01
C VAL A 3 1.65 -4.87 6.31
N GLU A 4 0.37 -4.99 6.64
CA GLU A 4 -0.59 -5.81 5.91
C GLU A 4 -1.61 -4.90 5.23
N ILE A 5 -1.78 -5.08 3.92
CA ILE A 5 -2.84 -4.45 3.12
C ILE A 5 -3.79 -5.56 2.67
N PHE A 6 -5.04 -5.50 3.10
CA PHE A 6 -6.00 -6.54 2.79
C PHE A 6 -7.34 -5.95 2.35
N GLY A 7 -8.07 -6.72 1.57
CA GLY A 7 -9.36 -6.32 1.04
C GLY A 7 -9.90 -7.33 0.02
N PRO A 8 -11.11 -7.10 -0.50
CA PRO A 8 -11.68 -7.90 -1.57
C PRO A 8 -10.83 -7.88 -2.82
N GLU A 9 -11.10 -8.78 -3.75
CA GLU A 9 -10.53 -8.74 -5.08
C GLU A 9 -10.87 -7.42 -5.79
N SER A 10 -9.96 -6.95 -6.65
CA SER A 10 -10.13 -5.70 -7.41
C SER A 10 -10.39 -4.44 -6.57
N SER A 11 -9.96 -4.43 -5.30
CA SER A 11 -10.10 -3.26 -4.42
C SER A 11 -8.95 -2.25 -4.53
N GLY A 12 -7.91 -2.53 -5.34
CA GLY A 12 -6.77 -1.64 -5.55
C GLY A 12 -5.56 -1.91 -4.64
N LYS A 13 -5.46 -3.10 -4.01
CA LYS A 13 -4.33 -3.48 -3.13
C LYS A 13 -2.97 -3.35 -3.84
N THR A 14 -2.84 -4.01 -4.99
CA THR A 14 -1.61 -4.00 -5.79
C THR A 14 -1.31 -2.60 -6.32
N THR A 15 -2.32 -1.85 -6.77
CA THR A 15 -2.18 -0.46 -7.20
C THR A 15 -1.59 0.41 -6.10
N LEU A 16 -2.13 0.33 -4.87
CA LEU A 16 -1.60 1.08 -3.72
C LEU A 16 -0.14 0.72 -3.41
N CYS A 17 0.23 -0.56 -3.52
CA CYS A 17 1.61 -1.00 -3.32
C CYS A 17 2.55 -0.51 -4.43
N LEU A 18 2.13 -0.55 -5.69
CA LEU A 18 2.92 -0.05 -6.82
C LEU A 18 3.13 1.47 -6.73
N GLU A 19 2.12 2.23 -6.34
CA GLU A 19 2.26 3.67 -6.04
C GLU A 19 3.27 3.93 -4.91
N ALA A 20 3.22 3.12 -3.84
CA ALA A 20 4.18 3.23 -2.74
C ALA A 20 5.61 2.91 -3.20
N ILE A 21 5.80 1.89 -4.06
CA ILE A 21 7.08 1.57 -4.70
C ILE A 21 7.57 2.74 -5.54
N ALA A 22 6.70 3.32 -6.39
CA ALA A 22 7.06 4.45 -7.24
C ALA A 22 7.54 5.65 -6.40
N GLN A 23 6.86 5.96 -5.29
CA GLN A 23 7.29 7.03 -4.39
C GLN A 23 8.58 6.68 -3.63
N CYS A 24 8.77 5.43 -3.23
CA CYS A 24 10.02 4.98 -2.63
C CYS A 24 11.20 5.16 -3.60
N GLN A 25 11.07 4.69 -4.84
CA GLN A 25 12.10 4.85 -5.88
C GLN A 25 12.34 6.32 -6.25
N LYS A 26 11.31 7.16 -6.29
CA LYS A 26 11.44 8.61 -6.52
C LYS A 26 12.32 9.27 -5.47
N ASN A 27 12.30 8.77 -4.23
CA ASN A 27 13.14 9.23 -3.13
C ASN A 27 14.50 8.49 -3.05
N GLY A 28 14.89 7.75 -4.09
CA GLY A 28 16.16 7.03 -4.15
C GLY A 28 16.17 5.68 -3.43
N GLY A 29 15.01 5.21 -2.95
CA GLY A 29 14.89 3.93 -2.27
C GLY A 29 14.92 2.73 -3.23
N ILE A 30 15.40 1.61 -2.75
CA ILE A 30 15.51 0.34 -3.49
C ILE A 30 14.36 -0.58 -3.06
N CYS A 31 13.63 -1.10 -4.06
CA CYS A 31 12.43 -1.88 -3.84
C CYS A 31 12.50 -3.27 -4.47
N ALA A 32 11.81 -4.23 -3.84
CA ALA A 32 11.55 -5.55 -4.40
C ALA A 32 10.06 -5.88 -4.40
N PHE A 33 9.65 -6.65 -5.40
CA PHE A 33 8.29 -7.17 -5.54
C PHE A 33 8.35 -8.69 -5.72
N ILE A 34 7.77 -9.42 -4.79
CA ILE A 34 7.66 -10.88 -4.82
C ILE A 34 6.25 -11.21 -5.27
N ASP A 35 6.12 -11.58 -6.54
CA ASP A 35 4.86 -11.85 -7.22
C ASP A 35 4.53 -13.35 -7.14
N ALA A 36 3.89 -13.76 -6.06
CA ALA A 36 3.44 -15.13 -5.88
C ALA A 36 2.15 -15.46 -6.65
N GLU A 37 1.44 -14.45 -7.14
CA GLU A 37 0.24 -14.64 -7.99
C GLU A 37 0.61 -14.76 -9.48
N HIS A 38 1.85 -14.47 -9.87
CA HIS A 38 2.31 -14.41 -11.26
C HIS A 38 1.48 -13.47 -12.14
N ALA A 39 1.07 -12.33 -11.58
CA ALA A 39 0.15 -11.37 -12.18
C ALA A 39 0.73 -9.95 -12.32
N PHE A 40 2.04 -9.79 -12.13
CA PHE A 40 2.70 -8.50 -12.27
C PHE A 40 2.64 -8.00 -13.72
N ASP A 41 2.04 -6.82 -13.90
CA ASP A 41 1.98 -6.12 -15.18
C ASP A 41 3.01 -4.98 -15.22
N PRO A 42 4.13 -5.14 -15.96
CA PRO A 42 5.17 -4.12 -16.06
C PRO A 42 4.68 -2.85 -16.80
N VAL A 43 3.72 -2.98 -17.72
CA VAL A 43 3.17 -1.82 -18.44
C VAL A 43 2.35 -0.95 -17.49
N TYR A 44 1.50 -1.59 -16.69
CA TYR A 44 0.72 -0.90 -15.67
C TYR A 44 1.63 -0.28 -14.59
N ALA A 45 2.62 -1.02 -14.09
CA ALA A 45 3.57 -0.52 -13.10
C ALA A 45 4.31 0.74 -13.59
N ARG A 46 4.78 0.76 -14.86
CA ARG A 46 5.40 1.97 -15.45
C ARG A 46 4.44 3.16 -15.52
N LYS A 47 3.17 2.94 -15.83
CA LYS A 47 2.15 4.01 -15.84
C LYS A 47 1.95 4.64 -14.46
N LEU A 48 2.10 3.85 -13.39
CA LEU A 48 2.08 4.33 -12.00
C LEU A 48 3.39 5.00 -11.55
N GLY A 49 4.38 5.09 -12.44
CA GLY A 49 5.68 5.71 -12.14
C GLY A 49 6.73 4.77 -11.57
N VAL A 50 6.47 3.46 -11.53
CA VAL A 50 7.47 2.47 -11.10
C VAL A 50 8.57 2.36 -12.16
N LYS A 51 9.81 2.52 -11.75
CA LYS A 51 10.99 2.21 -12.56
C LYS A 51 11.21 0.71 -12.53
N VAL A 52 10.59 0.01 -13.47
CA VAL A 52 10.56 -1.46 -13.51
C VAL A 52 11.97 -2.04 -13.69
N GLU A 53 12.85 -1.34 -14.39
CA GLU A 53 14.23 -1.72 -14.62
C GLU A 53 15.10 -1.68 -13.35
N GLU A 54 14.67 -0.90 -12.35
CA GLU A 54 15.32 -0.78 -11.04
C GLU A 54 14.62 -1.63 -9.95
N LEU A 55 13.53 -2.32 -10.30
CA LEU A 55 12.74 -3.13 -9.38
C LEU A 55 13.26 -4.57 -9.35
N TYR A 56 13.61 -5.08 -8.17
CA TYR A 56 13.89 -6.51 -8.00
C TYR A 56 12.58 -7.28 -8.03
N LEU A 57 12.31 -7.96 -9.15
CA LEU A 57 11.12 -8.79 -9.33
C LEU A 57 11.47 -10.27 -9.16
N SER A 58 10.67 -10.99 -8.37
CA SER A 58 10.78 -12.44 -8.22
C SER A 58 9.41 -13.10 -8.29
N GLN A 59 9.31 -14.23 -8.98
CA GLN A 59 8.09 -15.04 -9.14
C GLN A 59 8.34 -16.46 -8.63
N PRO A 60 8.24 -16.68 -7.32
CA PRO A 60 8.51 -17.98 -6.71
C PRO A 60 7.36 -18.98 -6.97
N ASP A 61 7.70 -20.26 -7.03
CA ASP A 61 6.72 -21.35 -7.25
C ASP A 61 6.06 -21.82 -5.95
N THR A 62 6.68 -21.60 -4.79
CA THR A 62 6.19 -22.07 -3.49
C THR A 62 6.21 -20.95 -2.43
N GLY A 63 5.38 -21.11 -1.41
CA GLY A 63 5.33 -20.17 -0.28
C GLY A 63 6.66 -20.13 0.48
N GLU A 64 7.36 -21.28 0.62
CA GLU A 64 8.68 -21.35 1.24
C GLU A 64 9.70 -20.54 0.47
N GLN A 65 9.76 -20.68 -0.86
CA GLN A 65 10.67 -19.90 -1.71
C GLN A 65 10.40 -18.40 -1.59
N ALA A 66 9.11 -17.99 -1.67
CA ALA A 66 8.73 -16.59 -1.55
C ALA A 66 9.22 -15.98 -0.24
N LEU A 67 9.01 -16.68 0.87
CA LEU A 67 9.37 -16.19 2.20
C LEU A 67 10.87 -16.25 2.48
N GLU A 68 11.60 -17.21 1.90
CA GLU A 68 13.08 -17.26 1.95
C GLU A 68 13.71 -16.15 1.12
N ILE A 69 13.18 -15.85 -0.07
CA ILE A 69 13.60 -14.71 -0.87
C ILE A 69 13.37 -13.42 -0.10
N CYS A 70 12.18 -13.24 0.48
CA CYS A 70 11.87 -12.08 1.32
C CYS A 70 12.86 -11.94 2.49
N ASP A 71 13.14 -13.03 3.21
CA ASP A 71 14.07 -13.02 4.33
C ASP A 71 15.51 -12.67 3.88
N THR A 72 15.95 -13.22 2.76
CA THR A 72 17.29 -12.95 2.19
C THR A 72 17.42 -11.49 1.78
N LEU A 73 16.41 -10.93 1.10
CA LEU A 73 16.38 -9.53 0.70
C LEU A 73 16.41 -8.60 1.91
N VAL A 74 15.62 -8.88 2.94
CA VAL A 74 15.61 -8.10 4.19
C VAL A 74 16.96 -8.18 4.89
N ARG A 75 17.57 -9.37 4.98
CA ARG A 75 18.88 -9.54 5.64
C ARG A 75 20.02 -8.83 4.93
N SER A 76 19.91 -8.62 3.63
CA SER A 76 20.93 -7.88 2.87
C SER A 76 21.13 -6.45 3.38
N GLY A 77 20.07 -5.85 3.98
CA GLY A 77 20.08 -4.48 4.46
C GLY A 77 20.11 -3.42 3.35
N GLY A 78 20.06 -3.84 2.10
CA GLY A 78 20.15 -2.96 0.92
C GLY A 78 18.80 -2.55 0.33
N LEU A 79 17.67 -2.97 0.94
CA LEU A 79 16.34 -2.64 0.44
C LEU A 79 15.55 -1.83 1.44
N ASP A 80 14.87 -0.79 0.93
CA ASP A 80 13.96 0.03 1.71
C ASP A 80 12.57 -0.58 1.81
N MET A 81 12.11 -1.24 0.74
CA MET A 81 10.78 -1.82 0.66
C MET A 81 10.75 -3.17 -0.05
N VAL A 82 10.06 -4.14 0.53
CA VAL A 82 9.75 -5.44 -0.08
C VAL A 82 8.24 -5.65 -0.05
N VAL A 83 7.62 -5.91 -1.19
CA VAL A 83 6.20 -6.24 -1.32
C VAL A 83 6.05 -7.72 -1.63
N VAL A 84 5.13 -8.41 -0.96
CA VAL A 84 4.74 -9.80 -1.23
C VAL A 84 3.28 -9.82 -1.68
N ASP A 85 3.03 -10.16 -2.92
CA ASP A 85 1.68 -10.22 -3.53
C ASP A 85 1.37 -11.65 -4.01
N SER A 86 0.50 -12.40 -3.39
CA SER A 86 -0.17 -12.14 -2.12
C SER A 86 0.01 -13.31 -1.15
N VAL A 87 -0.31 -13.10 0.13
CA VAL A 87 -0.29 -14.19 1.13
C VAL A 87 -1.18 -15.36 0.73
N ALA A 88 -2.30 -15.08 0.03
CA ALA A 88 -3.22 -16.14 -0.45
C ALA A 88 -2.56 -17.12 -1.42
N ALA A 89 -1.56 -16.66 -2.19
CA ALA A 89 -0.82 -17.46 -3.17
C ALA A 89 0.42 -18.16 -2.60
N LEU A 90 0.75 -17.94 -1.32
CA LEU A 90 1.86 -18.63 -0.66
C LEU A 90 1.46 -20.07 -0.32
N VAL A 91 1.42 -20.92 -1.34
CA VAL A 91 1.08 -22.33 -1.18
C VAL A 91 2.31 -23.09 -0.65
N PRO A 92 2.19 -23.85 0.46
CA PRO A 92 3.25 -24.69 0.95
C PRO A 92 3.68 -25.76 -0.06
N LYS A 93 4.98 -26.02 -0.16
CA LYS A 93 5.53 -27.01 -1.08
C LYS A 93 4.88 -28.40 -0.91
N ALA A 94 4.66 -28.82 0.32
CA ALA A 94 4.01 -30.10 0.62
C ALA A 94 2.56 -30.18 0.11
N GLU A 95 1.86 -29.05 -0.02
CA GLU A 95 0.52 -28.99 -0.61
C GLU A 95 0.58 -29.09 -2.14
N ILE A 96 1.63 -28.53 -2.78
CA ILE A 96 1.83 -28.62 -4.23
C ILE A 96 2.25 -30.05 -4.64
N GLU A 97 3.06 -30.71 -3.85
CA GLU A 97 3.56 -32.07 -4.09
C GLU A 97 2.57 -33.18 -3.68
N GLY A 98 1.51 -32.83 -2.91
CA GLY A 98 0.46 -33.76 -2.49
C GLY A 98 -0.50 -34.13 -3.62
N GLU A 99 -1.32 -35.17 -3.37
CA GLU A 99 -2.34 -35.58 -4.31
C GLU A 99 -3.62 -34.73 -4.18
N MET A 100 -4.40 -34.66 -5.25
CA MET A 100 -5.70 -33.96 -5.23
C MET A 100 -6.64 -34.63 -4.20
N GLY A 101 -7.04 -33.86 -3.19
CA GLY A 101 -7.90 -34.32 -2.10
C GLY A 101 -7.20 -34.55 -0.78
N ASP A 102 -5.87 -34.45 -0.74
CA ASP A 102 -5.11 -34.50 0.50
C ASP A 102 -5.47 -33.34 1.43
N SER A 103 -5.54 -33.63 2.71
CA SER A 103 -5.85 -32.61 3.73
C SER A 103 -4.57 -31.96 4.26
N HIS A 104 -4.35 -30.71 3.89
CA HIS A 104 -3.19 -29.92 4.32
C HIS A 104 -3.58 -28.82 5.31
N VAL A 105 -4.45 -29.12 6.25
CA VAL A 105 -5.01 -28.15 7.20
C VAL A 105 -3.91 -27.43 7.99
N GLY A 106 -3.88 -26.10 7.86
CA GLY A 106 -3.04 -25.22 8.65
C GLY A 106 -1.58 -25.14 8.25
N LEU A 107 -1.13 -25.78 7.15
CA LEU A 107 0.26 -25.70 6.70
C LEU A 107 0.66 -24.26 6.36
N GLN A 108 -0.15 -23.54 5.60
CA GLN A 108 0.10 -22.13 5.27
C GLN A 108 0.22 -21.26 6.53
N ALA A 109 -0.65 -21.47 7.53
CA ALA A 109 -0.61 -20.71 8.78
C ALA A 109 0.66 -21.01 9.60
N ARG A 110 1.16 -22.25 9.57
CA ARG A 110 2.44 -22.64 10.21
C ARG A 110 3.62 -22.01 9.50
N LEU A 111 3.63 -22.05 8.17
CA LEU A 111 4.65 -21.43 7.33
C LEU A 111 4.73 -19.92 7.61
N MET A 112 3.61 -19.22 7.58
CA MET A 112 3.54 -17.80 7.91
C MET A 112 4.02 -17.49 9.32
N SER A 113 3.63 -18.28 10.30
CA SER A 113 4.07 -18.11 11.70
C SER A 113 5.58 -18.27 11.86
N GLN A 114 6.16 -19.23 11.17
CA GLN A 114 7.62 -19.46 11.18
C GLN A 114 8.38 -18.33 10.49
N ALA A 115 7.94 -17.93 9.29
CA ALA A 115 8.57 -16.88 8.52
C ALA A 115 8.52 -15.53 9.25
N LEU A 116 7.37 -15.14 9.77
CA LEU A 116 7.20 -13.87 10.47
C LEU A 116 8.05 -13.76 11.74
N ARG A 117 8.29 -14.87 12.45
CA ARG A 117 9.23 -14.89 13.58
C ARG A 117 10.66 -14.57 13.15
N LYS A 118 11.14 -15.16 12.04
CA LYS A 118 12.46 -14.88 11.47
C LYS A 118 12.54 -13.44 10.96
N LEU A 119 11.62 -13.04 10.08
CA LEU A 119 11.58 -11.71 9.47
C LEU A 119 11.57 -10.58 10.49
N THR A 120 10.78 -10.71 11.58
CA THR A 120 10.70 -9.68 12.60
C THR A 120 12.06 -9.42 13.28
N GLY A 121 12.87 -10.47 13.47
CA GLY A 121 14.23 -10.34 14.01
C GLY A 121 15.17 -9.58 13.07
N HIS A 122 15.06 -9.82 11.77
CA HIS A 122 15.92 -9.20 10.75
C HIS A 122 15.48 -7.77 10.43
N ILE A 123 14.19 -7.52 10.24
CA ILE A 123 13.61 -6.20 9.94
C ILE A 123 14.01 -5.13 10.98
N LYS A 124 14.14 -5.52 12.25
CA LYS A 124 14.57 -4.59 13.31
C LYS A 124 15.98 -4.02 13.08
N LYS A 125 16.82 -4.73 12.33
CA LYS A 125 18.23 -4.37 12.10
C LYS A 125 18.46 -3.67 10.76
N THR A 126 17.52 -3.73 9.82
CA THR A 126 17.73 -3.33 8.42
C THR A 126 16.89 -2.15 7.95
N ASN A 127 16.03 -1.58 8.80
CA ASN A 127 15.10 -0.50 8.46
C ASN A 127 14.19 -0.77 7.24
N THR A 128 14.09 -2.02 6.80
CA THR A 128 13.29 -2.41 5.64
C THR A 128 11.80 -2.41 5.98
N LEU A 129 10.97 -1.87 5.10
CA LEU A 129 9.53 -2.03 5.12
C LEU A 129 9.13 -3.29 4.36
N VAL A 130 8.44 -4.22 5.01
CA VAL A 130 7.85 -5.39 4.33
C VAL A 130 6.33 -5.25 4.30
N VAL A 131 5.77 -5.26 3.10
CA VAL A 131 4.33 -5.15 2.86
C VAL A 131 3.80 -6.48 2.36
N PHE A 132 2.85 -7.04 3.09
CA PHE A 132 2.09 -8.22 2.67
C PHE A 132 0.73 -7.80 2.15
N ILE A 133 0.46 -8.12 0.88
CA ILE A 133 -0.89 -8.03 0.32
C ILE A 133 -1.65 -9.29 0.72
N ASN A 134 -2.90 -9.15 1.15
CA ASN A 134 -3.71 -10.29 1.60
C ASN A 134 -5.14 -10.22 1.06
N GLN A 135 -5.74 -11.37 0.92
CA GLN A 135 -7.13 -11.52 0.49
C GLN A 135 -8.04 -11.83 1.68
N ILE A 136 -9.31 -11.47 1.53
CA ILE A 136 -10.35 -11.78 2.50
C ILE A 136 -10.96 -13.14 2.17
N ARG A 137 -11.25 -13.91 3.20
CA ARG A 137 -12.03 -15.14 3.15
C ARG A 137 -13.18 -15.06 4.16
N MET A 138 -14.23 -15.78 3.88
CA MET A 138 -15.39 -15.86 4.77
C MET A 138 -15.28 -17.10 5.65
N LYS A 139 -15.39 -16.93 6.96
CA LYS A 139 -15.51 -18.06 7.90
C LYS A 139 -16.92 -18.60 7.85
N ILE A 140 -17.03 -19.91 7.70
CA ILE A 140 -18.31 -20.62 7.76
C ILE A 140 -18.76 -20.74 9.21
N GLY A 141 -20.07 -20.57 9.50
CA GLY A 141 -20.68 -20.80 10.80
C GLY A 141 -20.49 -19.67 11.82
N VAL A 142 -20.06 -18.47 11.43
CA VAL A 142 -19.99 -17.32 12.33
C VAL A 142 -21.39 -16.68 12.45
N MET A 143 -22.03 -16.88 13.60
CA MET A 143 -23.36 -16.31 13.88
C MET A 143 -23.29 -14.87 14.43
N PHE A 144 -22.18 -14.49 15.09
CA PHE A 144 -21.99 -13.15 15.67
C PHE A 144 -20.61 -12.58 15.32
N GLY A 145 -20.55 -11.26 15.05
CA GLY A 145 -19.35 -10.55 14.64
C GLY A 145 -19.09 -10.63 13.14
N SER A 146 -17.92 -10.18 12.70
CA SER A 146 -17.55 -10.23 11.28
C SER A 146 -17.10 -11.63 10.87
N PRO A 147 -17.71 -12.24 9.85
CA PRO A 147 -17.25 -13.51 9.29
C PRO A 147 -15.95 -13.38 8.48
N GLU A 148 -15.54 -12.15 8.15
CA GLU A 148 -14.36 -11.92 7.34
C GLU A 148 -13.07 -12.23 8.07
N THR A 149 -12.15 -12.89 7.40
CA THR A 149 -10.79 -13.15 7.88
C THR A 149 -9.81 -13.06 6.72
N THR A 150 -8.54 -12.84 7.03
CA THR A 150 -7.47 -12.88 6.03
C THR A 150 -6.84 -14.26 5.95
N THR A 151 -6.22 -14.61 4.81
CA THR A 151 -5.51 -15.87 4.61
C THR A 151 -4.21 -15.93 5.41
N GLY A 152 -3.59 -17.10 5.52
CA GLY A 152 -2.31 -17.30 6.21
C GLY A 152 -2.40 -17.33 7.73
N GLY A 153 -3.60 -17.51 8.31
CA GLY A 153 -3.83 -17.63 9.74
C GLY A 153 -3.79 -16.29 10.49
N ASN A 154 -3.49 -16.35 11.79
CA ASN A 154 -3.52 -15.16 12.64
C ASN A 154 -2.15 -14.48 12.85
N ALA A 155 -1.05 -15.12 12.46
CA ALA A 155 0.29 -14.63 12.78
C ALA A 155 0.52 -13.21 12.24
N LEU A 156 0.17 -12.94 10.97
CA LEU A 156 0.35 -11.65 10.36
C LEU A 156 -0.42 -10.54 11.07
N LYS A 157 -1.62 -10.82 11.59
CA LYS A 157 -2.42 -9.88 12.37
C LYS A 157 -1.70 -9.41 13.64
N PHE A 158 -0.88 -10.29 14.26
CA PHE A 158 -0.10 -9.94 15.44
C PHE A 158 1.21 -9.24 15.09
N TYR A 159 1.95 -9.73 14.08
CA TYR A 159 3.26 -9.21 13.70
C TYR A 159 3.19 -7.89 12.95
N ALA A 160 2.16 -7.63 12.15
CA ALA A 160 2.01 -6.37 11.46
C ALA A 160 1.94 -5.18 12.44
N SER A 161 2.72 -4.14 12.14
CA SER A 161 2.68 -2.86 12.84
C SER A 161 1.51 -1.99 12.38
N VAL A 162 1.16 -2.10 11.10
CA VAL A 162 0.04 -1.40 10.48
C VAL A 162 -0.77 -2.41 9.67
N ARG A 163 -2.11 -2.30 9.74
CA ARG A 163 -3.04 -3.08 8.93
C ARG A 163 -4.04 -2.16 8.27
N LEU A 164 -4.12 -2.24 6.95
CA LEU A 164 -4.97 -1.42 6.11
C LEU A 164 -6.03 -2.29 5.44
N ASP A 165 -7.30 -1.95 5.68
CA ASP A 165 -8.45 -2.55 5.00
C ASP A 165 -8.85 -1.64 3.83
N ILE A 166 -8.64 -2.10 2.59
CA ILE A 166 -8.95 -1.36 1.37
C ILE A 166 -10.22 -1.90 0.71
N ARG A 167 -11.16 -1.00 0.42
CA ARG A 167 -12.47 -1.33 -0.15
C ARG A 167 -12.83 -0.40 -1.30
N ARG A 168 -13.38 -0.96 -2.36
CA ARG A 168 -14.09 -0.17 -3.36
C ARG A 168 -15.45 0.26 -2.78
N THR A 169 -15.78 1.54 -2.84
CA THR A 169 -17.03 2.12 -2.34
C THR A 169 -17.97 2.52 -3.45
N GLY A 170 -17.46 2.84 -4.64
CA GLY A 170 -18.25 3.27 -5.78
C GLY A 170 -17.53 3.06 -7.10
N GLN A 171 -18.16 3.48 -8.18
CA GLN A 171 -17.60 3.51 -9.53
C GLN A 171 -17.61 4.94 -10.05
N ILE A 172 -16.51 5.36 -10.66
CA ILE A 172 -16.39 6.63 -11.35
C ILE A 172 -16.80 6.41 -12.79
N LYS A 173 -17.85 7.12 -13.24
CA LYS A 173 -18.43 6.96 -14.58
C LYS A 173 -18.44 8.29 -15.32
N LYS A 174 -18.25 8.22 -16.64
CA LYS A 174 -18.48 9.32 -17.58
C LYS A 174 -19.38 8.82 -18.70
N GLY A 175 -20.67 9.16 -18.64
CA GLY A 175 -21.70 8.53 -19.47
C GLY A 175 -21.82 7.04 -19.11
N ASP A 176 -21.68 6.18 -20.10
CA ASP A 176 -21.70 4.71 -19.93
C ASP A 176 -20.33 4.10 -19.59
N ASP A 177 -19.25 4.87 -19.74
CA ASP A 177 -17.89 4.39 -19.50
C ASP A 177 -17.53 4.42 -18.02
N ILE A 178 -16.94 3.33 -17.53
CA ILE A 178 -16.38 3.25 -16.17
C ILE A 178 -14.92 3.63 -16.23
N LEU A 179 -14.57 4.77 -15.63
CA LEU A 179 -13.22 5.34 -15.64
C LEU A 179 -12.36 4.86 -14.48
N GLY A 180 -12.99 4.40 -13.39
CA GLY A 180 -12.26 4.01 -12.19
C GLY A 180 -13.19 3.65 -11.04
N ASN A 181 -12.61 3.57 -9.85
CA ASN A 181 -13.30 3.25 -8.62
C ASN A 181 -13.04 4.30 -7.53
N GLU A 182 -14.09 4.65 -6.81
CA GLU A 182 -13.96 5.28 -5.50
C GLU A 182 -13.48 4.24 -4.50
N THR A 183 -12.45 4.57 -3.75
CA THR A 183 -11.76 3.63 -2.86
C THR A 183 -11.66 4.21 -1.46
N LYS A 184 -11.84 3.36 -0.45
CA LYS A 184 -11.67 3.70 0.96
C LYS A 184 -10.65 2.78 1.59
N VAL A 185 -9.70 3.35 2.31
CA VAL A 185 -8.74 2.64 3.16
C VAL A 185 -9.01 2.96 4.63
N LYS A 186 -9.18 1.94 5.45
CA LYS A 186 -9.29 2.05 6.91
C LYS A 186 -8.04 1.50 7.58
N VAL A 187 -7.49 2.27 8.51
CA VAL A 187 -6.38 1.84 9.36
C VAL A 187 -6.94 1.02 10.53
N ILE A 188 -6.96 -0.29 10.39
CA ILE A 188 -7.54 -1.19 11.40
C ILE A 188 -6.61 -1.39 12.60
N LYS A 189 -5.31 -1.35 12.37
CA LYS A 189 -4.26 -1.45 13.38
C LYS A 189 -3.13 -0.50 13.06
N ASN A 190 -2.64 0.20 14.07
CA ASN A 190 -1.46 1.04 13.93
C ASN A 190 -0.69 1.07 15.26
N LYS A 191 0.60 0.69 15.22
CA LYS A 191 1.51 0.74 16.37
C LYS A 191 2.44 1.96 16.35
N VAL A 192 2.39 2.77 15.28
CA VAL A 192 3.29 3.92 15.09
C VAL A 192 2.54 5.27 15.11
N ALA A 193 1.20 5.25 15.09
CA ALA A 193 0.33 6.41 15.21
C ALA A 193 -1.06 5.99 15.70
N PRO A 194 -1.97 6.91 16.06
CA PRO A 194 -3.35 6.57 16.40
C PRO A 194 -4.05 5.80 15.28
N PRO A 195 -4.69 4.65 15.58
CA PRO A 195 -5.41 3.83 14.60
C PRO A 195 -6.78 4.43 14.25
N PHE A 196 -7.53 3.69 13.42
CA PHE A 196 -8.94 3.95 13.04
C PHE A 196 -9.15 5.19 12.17
N ARG A 197 -8.08 5.79 11.64
CA ARG A 197 -8.19 6.78 10.58
C ARG A 197 -8.61 6.11 9.28
N GLN A 198 -9.18 6.89 8.39
CA GLN A 198 -9.57 6.44 7.05
C GLN A 198 -9.22 7.51 6.03
N ALA A 199 -8.91 7.06 4.82
CA ALA A 199 -8.72 7.88 3.64
C ALA A 199 -9.66 7.37 2.55
N GLU A 200 -10.18 8.29 1.76
CA GLU A 200 -11.02 8.02 0.58
C GLU A 200 -10.34 8.69 -0.60
N PHE A 201 -10.22 7.98 -1.71
CA PHE A 201 -9.57 8.46 -2.91
C PHE A 201 -10.06 7.70 -4.15
N ASP A 202 -9.82 8.29 -5.31
CA ASP A 202 -10.19 7.73 -6.60
C ASP A 202 -9.01 6.94 -7.19
N ILE A 203 -9.26 5.71 -7.66
CA ILE A 203 -8.33 4.95 -8.49
C ILE A 203 -8.88 4.96 -9.92
N LEU A 204 -8.13 5.55 -10.84
CA LEU A 204 -8.48 5.64 -12.24
C LEU A 204 -7.80 4.51 -13.03
N TYR A 205 -8.54 3.88 -13.93
CA TYR A 205 -8.00 2.79 -14.73
C TYR A 205 -6.90 3.27 -15.67
N GLY A 206 -5.73 2.65 -15.55
CA GLY A 206 -4.55 2.98 -16.32
C GLY A 206 -3.77 4.23 -15.85
N GLU A 207 -4.27 4.95 -14.83
CA GLU A 207 -3.61 6.14 -14.27
C GLU A 207 -3.17 5.95 -12.81
N GLY A 208 -3.88 5.10 -12.04
CA GLY A 208 -3.63 4.88 -10.62
C GLY A 208 -4.42 5.82 -9.71
N ILE A 209 -3.86 6.15 -8.55
CA ILE A 209 -4.49 7.04 -7.57
C ILE A 209 -4.52 8.48 -8.14
N SER A 210 -5.70 9.08 -8.17
CA SER A 210 -5.90 10.42 -8.70
C SER A 210 -5.49 11.49 -7.68
N TRP A 211 -4.23 11.90 -7.73
CA TRP A 211 -3.70 12.94 -6.84
C TRP A 211 -4.43 14.28 -7.02
N GLU A 212 -4.69 14.69 -8.26
CA GLU A 212 -5.42 15.93 -8.54
C GLU A 212 -6.88 15.85 -8.06
N GLY A 213 -7.48 14.65 -8.13
CA GLY A 213 -8.80 14.39 -7.56
C GLY A 213 -8.85 14.61 -6.05
N GLU A 214 -7.80 14.12 -5.35
CA GLU A 214 -7.60 14.34 -3.93
C GLU A 214 -7.43 15.84 -3.59
N LEU A 215 -6.65 16.56 -4.39
CA LEU A 215 -6.46 18.01 -4.20
C LEU A 215 -7.79 18.78 -4.31
N VAL A 216 -8.68 18.37 -5.21
CA VAL A 216 -10.01 18.99 -5.34
C VAL A 216 -10.85 18.70 -4.10
N ASP A 217 -10.95 17.44 -3.67
CA ASP A 217 -11.80 17.05 -2.54
C ASP A 217 -11.29 17.62 -1.21
N LEU A 218 -10.00 17.48 -0.95
CA LEU A 218 -9.39 18.03 0.26
C LEU A 218 -9.34 19.56 0.22
N GLY A 219 -9.07 20.15 -0.95
CA GLY A 219 -9.10 21.59 -1.16
C GLY A 219 -10.45 22.21 -0.78
N VAL A 220 -11.53 21.59 -1.20
CA VAL A 220 -12.90 22.00 -0.81
C VAL A 220 -13.13 21.74 0.68
N LYS A 221 -12.74 20.59 1.21
CA LYS A 221 -12.91 20.22 2.62
C LYS A 221 -12.21 21.19 3.58
N TYR A 222 -11.06 21.72 3.18
CA TYR A 222 -10.26 22.64 3.97
C TYR A 222 -10.48 24.13 3.59
N ASP A 223 -11.49 24.45 2.79
CA ASP A 223 -11.79 25.82 2.34
C ASP A 223 -10.58 26.50 1.68
N ILE A 224 -9.86 25.77 0.84
CA ILE A 224 -8.76 26.25 0.02
C ILE A 224 -9.25 26.45 -1.41
N VAL A 225 -10.06 25.49 -1.90
CA VAL A 225 -10.76 25.55 -3.17
C VAL A 225 -12.23 25.86 -2.91
N GLU A 226 -12.73 26.91 -3.52
CA GLU A 226 -14.12 27.33 -3.42
C GLU A 226 -14.99 26.47 -4.35
N LYS A 227 -16.14 25.99 -3.83
CA LYS A 227 -17.13 25.25 -4.62
C LYS A 227 -18.47 25.93 -4.57
N SER A 228 -19.00 26.33 -5.72
CA SER A 228 -20.35 26.92 -5.86
C SER A 228 -21.14 26.15 -6.92
N GLY A 229 -22.05 25.28 -6.47
CA GLY A 229 -22.74 24.33 -7.34
C GLY A 229 -21.76 23.40 -8.03
N ALA A 230 -21.75 23.41 -9.37
CA ALA A 230 -20.81 22.64 -10.17
C ALA A 230 -19.47 23.35 -10.44
N TRP A 231 -19.33 24.61 -10.08
CA TRP A 231 -18.15 25.43 -10.35
C TRP A 231 -17.14 25.39 -9.21
N TYR A 232 -15.87 25.34 -9.58
CA TYR A 232 -14.74 25.41 -8.65
C TYR A 232 -13.92 26.65 -8.95
N ALA A 233 -13.43 27.31 -7.89
CA ALA A 233 -12.58 28.49 -8.00
C ALA A 233 -11.39 28.37 -7.02
N TYR A 234 -10.30 29.01 -7.37
CA TYR A 234 -9.10 29.12 -6.57
C TYR A 234 -8.56 30.54 -6.65
N ASN A 235 -8.29 31.18 -5.49
CA ASN A 235 -7.88 32.58 -5.40
C ASN A 235 -8.82 33.54 -6.20
N GLY A 236 -10.15 33.28 -6.17
CA GLY A 236 -11.15 34.07 -6.88
C GLY A 236 -11.27 33.79 -8.38
N ALA A 237 -10.38 32.98 -8.97
CA ALA A 237 -10.43 32.60 -10.38
C ALA A 237 -11.16 31.25 -10.56
N LYS A 238 -12.04 31.16 -11.55
CA LYS A 238 -12.70 29.89 -11.90
C LYS A 238 -11.68 28.94 -12.53
N ILE A 239 -11.57 27.72 -11.98
CA ILE A 239 -10.64 26.68 -12.42
C ILE A 239 -11.33 25.52 -13.17
N GLY A 240 -12.64 25.45 -13.15
CA GLY A 240 -13.41 24.47 -13.93
C GLY A 240 -14.82 24.26 -13.44
N GLN A 241 -15.62 23.58 -14.29
CA GLN A 241 -16.95 23.12 -13.97
C GLN A 241 -16.96 21.58 -13.91
N GLY A 242 -17.30 21.02 -12.75
CA GLY A 242 -17.20 19.59 -12.46
C GLY A 242 -15.79 19.15 -12.05
N LYS A 243 -15.72 18.13 -11.18
CA LYS A 243 -14.45 17.60 -10.61
C LYS A 243 -13.46 17.15 -11.71
N ASP A 244 -13.95 16.47 -12.76
CA ASP A 244 -13.10 15.97 -13.83
C ASP A 244 -12.38 17.06 -14.61
N ASN A 245 -13.08 18.17 -14.93
CA ASN A 245 -12.47 19.29 -15.64
C ASN A 245 -11.44 20.00 -14.74
N VAL A 246 -11.71 20.13 -13.46
CA VAL A 246 -10.75 20.71 -12.50
C VAL A 246 -9.51 19.83 -12.35
N ARG A 247 -9.68 18.51 -12.33
CA ARG A 247 -8.57 17.54 -12.31
C ARG A 247 -7.66 17.69 -13.54
N VAL A 248 -8.26 17.78 -14.74
CA VAL A 248 -7.51 18.01 -15.98
C VAL A 248 -6.77 19.36 -15.92
N TRP A 249 -7.46 20.40 -15.48
CA TRP A 249 -6.87 21.72 -15.33
C TRP A 249 -5.69 21.73 -14.34
N LEU A 250 -5.78 21.02 -13.21
CA LEU A 250 -4.66 20.87 -12.25
C LEU A 250 -3.46 20.13 -12.85
N LYS A 251 -3.69 19.11 -13.70
CA LYS A 251 -2.61 18.43 -14.44
C LYS A 251 -1.87 19.39 -15.40
N GLU A 252 -2.59 20.34 -15.99
CA GLU A 252 -2.03 21.36 -16.88
C GLU A 252 -1.38 22.52 -16.12
N ASN A 253 -1.68 22.66 -14.82
CA ASN A 253 -1.18 23.73 -13.94
C ASN A 253 -0.51 23.15 -12.69
N PRO A 254 0.61 22.43 -12.81
CA PRO A 254 1.25 21.72 -11.69
C PRO A 254 1.70 22.62 -10.55
N GLU A 255 2.13 23.86 -10.86
CA GLU A 255 2.54 24.84 -9.84
C GLU A 255 1.36 25.18 -8.89
N VAL A 256 0.14 25.31 -9.45
CA VAL A 256 -1.06 25.57 -8.66
C VAL A 256 -1.47 24.33 -7.86
N ALA A 257 -1.31 23.13 -8.44
CA ALA A 257 -1.56 21.88 -7.75
C ALA A 257 -0.65 21.73 -6.52
N ASP A 258 0.65 22.00 -6.67
CA ASP A 258 1.64 21.98 -5.58
C ASP A 258 1.32 23.03 -4.50
N GLU A 259 0.89 24.23 -4.90
CA GLU A 259 0.46 25.26 -3.94
C GLU A 259 -0.75 24.83 -3.11
N ILE A 260 -1.75 24.22 -3.76
CA ILE A 260 -2.94 23.68 -3.10
C ILE A 260 -2.54 22.55 -2.14
N ASP A 261 -1.68 21.62 -2.55
CA ASP A 261 -1.17 20.53 -1.70
C ASP A 261 -0.48 21.08 -0.45
N ALA A 262 0.42 22.04 -0.63
CA ALA A 262 1.12 22.67 0.48
C ALA A 262 0.15 23.32 1.49
N LYS A 263 -0.88 24.02 1.00
CA LYS A 263 -1.93 24.63 1.85
C LYS A 263 -2.77 23.57 2.57
N ILE A 264 -3.12 22.46 1.89
CA ILE A 264 -3.85 21.35 2.49
C ILE A 264 -3.02 20.73 3.62
N ARG A 265 -1.75 20.43 3.38
CA ARG A 265 -0.85 19.84 4.39
C ARG A 265 -0.67 20.75 5.59
N ALA A 266 -0.52 22.04 5.38
CA ALA A 266 -0.42 23.02 6.46
C ALA A 266 -1.68 23.03 7.34
N LYS A 267 -2.88 23.04 6.73
CA LYS A 267 -4.16 23.01 7.47
C LYS A 267 -4.43 21.66 8.13
N ALA A 268 -4.04 20.57 7.49
CA ALA A 268 -4.21 19.22 8.03
C ALA A 268 -3.25 18.89 9.20
N GLY A 269 -2.26 19.73 9.46
CA GLY A 269 -1.22 19.48 10.46
C GLY A 269 -0.30 18.31 10.09
N THR A 270 -0.22 17.96 8.81
CA THR A 270 0.56 16.85 8.27
C THR A 270 1.88 17.32 7.63
N ASN A 271 2.46 18.41 8.13
CA ASN A 271 3.83 18.77 7.78
C ASN A 271 4.78 17.71 8.36
N VAL A 272 4.82 16.54 7.73
CA VAL A 272 5.89 15.58 7.91
C VAL A 272 7.08 16.19 7.20
N GLN A 273 7.92 16.93 7.92
CA GLN A 273 9.29 17.10 7.50
C GLN A 273 9.86 15.68 7.47
N ILE A 274 10.19 15.19 6.28
CA ILE A 274 11.10 14.07 6.13
C ILE A 274 12.43 14.64 6.62
N THR A 275 12.70 14.52 7.92
CA THR A 275 14.04 14.75 8.46
C THR A 275 14.88 13.66 7.82
N GLU A 276 15.74 14.05 6.88
CA GLU A 276 16.90 13.25 6.50
C GLU A 276 17.55 12.81 7.80
N GLY A 277 17.46 11.52 8.12
CA GLY A 277 18.10 10.95 9.29
C GLY A 277 19.60 11.07 9.12
N LYS A 278 20.19 12.17 9.62
CA LYS A 278 21.60 12.17 9.95
C LYS A 278 21.74 11.10 11.04
N LEU A 279 22.40 10.02 10.68
CA LEU A 279 23.02 9.12 11.66
C LEU A 279 24.00 9.98 12.44
N ASP A 280 23.64 10.38 13.65
CA ASP A 280 24.60 10.88 14.63
C ASP A 280 25.55 9.74 14.95
N GLU A 281 26.73 9.78 14.35
CA GLU A 281 27.93 9.10 14.83
C GLU A 281 28.39 9.83 16.09
N THR A 282 27.80 9.50 17.24
CA THR A 282 28.43 9.77 18.55
C THR A 282 27.86 8.71 19.50
N ASP A 283 28.71 7.73 19.82
CA ASP A 283 29.16 7.43 21.16
C ASP A 283 30.06 6.19 21.17
N GLY A 284 31.32 6.45 20.93
CA GLY A 284 32.38 5.64 21.45
C GLY A 284 32.96 6.39 22.63
N ASP A 285 32.59 5.98 23.81
CA ASP A 285 33.43 6.03 25.00
C ASP A 285 32.72 5.30 26.15
N ALA A 286 33.11 4.06 26.37
CA ALA A 286 32.87 3.37 27.62
C ALA A 286 34.08 3.68 28.55
N PRO A 287 33.91 4.14 29.79
CA PRO A 287 34.99 4.10 30.74
C PRO A 287 35.17 2.71 31.30
N GLU A 288 36.40 2.23 31.24
CA GLU A 288 36.92 1.15 32.06
C GLU A 288 36.80 1.51 33.55
N GLU A 289 36.11 0.64 34.31
CA GLU A 289 36.49 0.23 35.68
C GLU A 289 35.75 -1.05 36.08
#